data_c01323759e16fb40314926e2d62e70ed
#
_entry.id   c01323759e16fb40314926e2d62e70ed
#
_cell.length_a   1.000
_cell.length_b   1.000
_cell.length_c   1.000
_cell.angle_alpha   90.00
_cell.angle_beta   90.00
_cell.angle_gamma   90.00
#
_symmetry.space_group_name_H-M   'P 1'
#
loop_
_entity.id
_entity.type
_entity.pdbx_description
1 polymer ?
#
loop_
_entity_poly.entity_id
_entity_poly.type
_entity_poly.pdbx_seq_one_letter_code
_entity_poly.pdbx_strand_id
1 'polypeptide(L)'
;MSEAKVARLYRIRGHVQGVGFRYFAEKAAQQLGVSGWVRNDDDGTVQVYAIGNREQLAELAGMLWKGPRWAEVRGVDESEAALERLSGFSVRQ
;
A
#
# COMPACT_ATOMS: atom_id res chain seq x y z
N MET A 1 -3.91 24.82 -5.93
CA MET A 1 -3.65 24.05 -7.14
C MET A 1 -3.78 22.56 -6.81
N SER A 2 -4.60 21.86 -7.56
CA SER A 2 -4.78 20.45 -7.30
C SER A 2 -3.72 19.64 -8.03
N GLU A 3 -3.20 18.63 -7.37
CA GLU A 3 -2.26 17.72 -7.99
C GLU A 3 -3.02 16.56 -8.62
N ALA A 4 -2.52 16.13 -9.75
CA ALA A 4 -3.11 15.00 -10.43
C ALA A 4 -2.94 13.73 -9.59
N LYS A 5 -3.96 12.90 -9.57
CA LYS A 5 -3.89 11.60 -8.94
C LYS A 5 -3.26 10.60 -9.88
N VAL A 6 -2.43 9.74 -9.33
CA VAL A 6 -1.82 8.63 -10.05
C VAL A 6 -2.02 7.36 -9.24
N ALA A 7 -1.82 6.23 -9.88
CA ALA A 7 -1.94 4.95 -9.21
C ALA A 7 -0.59 4.24 -9.18
N ARG A 8 -0.34 3.52 -8.10
CA ARG A 8 0.87 2.71 -7.93
C ARG A 8 0.51 1.37 -7.36
N LEU A 9 1.26 0.36 -7.77
CA LEU A 9 1.17 -0.96 -7.18
C LEU A 9 2.48 -1.21 -6.42
N TYR A 10 2.34 -1.60 -5.16
CA TYR A 10 3.48 -1.93 -4.32
C TYR A 10 3.43 -3.40 -3.99
N ARG A 11 4.56 -4.07 -4.16
CA ARG A 11 4.69 -5.48 -3.79
C ARG A 11 5.70 -5.55 -2.65
N ILE A 12 5.24 -5.95 -1.48
CA ILE A 12 6.04 -5.94 -0.26
C ILE A 12 6.52 -7.35 0.01
N ARG A 13 7.85 -7.50 0.09
CA ARG A 13 8.52 -8.78 0.30
C ARG A 13 9.12 -8.85 1.68
N GLY A 14 9.21 -10.04 2.23
CA GLY A 14 9.79 -10.31 3.53
C GLY A 14 8.85 -11.09 4.40
N HIS A 15 9.00 -10.95 5.71
CA HIS A 15 8.08 -11.56 6.67
C HIS A 15 6.94 -10.57 6.89
N VAL A 16 5.92 -10.64 6.03
CA VAL A 16 4.89 -9.61 5.96
C VAL A 16 3.46 -10.15 6.07
N GLN A 17 3.28 -11.47 6.03
CA GLN A 17 1.96 -12.06 6.24
C GLN A 17 1.87 -12.62 7.66
N GLY A 18 0.67 -12.59 8.23
CA GLY A 18 0.46 -13.08 9.58
C GLY A 18 0.98 -12.16 10.68
N VAL A 19 1.27 -10.90 10.35
CA VAL A 19 1.86 -9.95 11.29
C VAL A 19 1.04 -8.64 11.36
N GLY A 20 -0.18 -8.64 10.80
CA GLY A 20 -1.04 -7.46 10.82
C GLY A 20 -0.71 -6.44 9.76
N PHE A 21 -0.01 -6.83 8.70
CA PHE A 21 0.42 -5.89 7.68
C PHE A 21 -0.75 -5.29 6.91
N ARG A 22 -1.76 -6.09 6.58
CA ARG A 22 -2.92 -5.55 5.83
C ARG A 22 -3.64 -4.47 6.63
N TYR A 23 -3.84 -4.69 7.93
CA TYR A 23 -4.45 -3.69 8.79
C TYR A 23 -3.59 -2.44 8.88
N PHE A 24 -2.28 -2.61 9.03
CA PHE A 24 -1.33 -1.51 9.07
C PHE A 24 -1.42 -0.66 7.79
N ALA A 25 -1.43 -1.33 6.62
CA ALA A 25 -1.51 -0.62 5.34
C ALA A 25 -2.83 0.13 5.20
N GLU A 26 -3.93 -0.47 5.63
CA GLU A 26 -5.23 0.18 5.59
C GLU A 26 -5.24 1.46 6.43
N LYS A 27 -4.71 1.39 7.64
CA LYS A 27 -4.65 2.55 8.53
C LYS A 27 -3.77 3.64 7.94
N ALA A 28 -2.61 3.26 7.42
CA ALA A 28 -1.69 4.22 6.80
C ALA A 28 -2.35 4.93 5.63
N ALA A 29 -3.01 4.18 4.76
CA ALA A 29 -3.69 4.74 3.60
C ALA A 29 -4.80 5.69 4.01
N GLN A 30 -5.59 5.33 5.02
CA GLN A 30 -6.66 6.18 5.51
C GLN A 30 -6.11 7.48 6.08
N GLN A 31 -5.01 7.43 6.82
CA GLN A 31 -4.39 8.62 7.37
C GLN A 31 -3.92 9.58 6.27
N LEU A 32 -3.47 9.03 5.15
CA LEU A 32 -2.95 9.82 4.05
C LEU A 32 -4.04 10.24 3.06
N GLY A 33 -5.24 9.68 3.20
CA GLY A 33 -6.34 10.00 2.28
C GLY A 33 -6.20 9.36 0.91
N VAL A 34 -5.46 8.25 0.81
CA VAL A 34 -5.33 7.54 -0.46
C VAL A 34 -6.39 6.45 -0.57
N SER A 35 -6.83 6.19 -1.79
CA SER A 35 -7.79 5.13 -2.10
C SER A 35 -7.05 3.89 -2.58
N GLY A 36 -7.70 2.74 -2.52
CA GLY A 36 -7.10 1.53 -3.05
C GLY A 36 -7.44 0.30 -2.24
N TRP A 37 -6.53 -0.65 -2.23
CA TRP A 37 -6.73 -1.91 -1.52
C TRP A 37 -5.39 -2.55 -1.16
N VAL A 38 -5.46 -3.46 -0.21
CA VAL A 38 -4.31 -4.28 0.19
C VAL A 38 -4.77 -5.73 0.30
N ARG A 39 -3.91 -6.64 -0.15
CA ARG A 39 -4.20 -8.08 -0.05
C ARG A 39 -2.92 -8.87 0.12
N ASN A 40 -3.05 -10.05 0.72
CA ASN A 40 -1.97 -11.04 0.72
C ASN A 40 -1.99 -11.77 -0.62
N ASP A 41 -0.81 -12.06 -1.15
CA ASP A 41 -0.67 -12.87 -2.35
C ASP A 41 -0.18 -14.27 -1.97
N ASP A 42 -0.43 -15.23 -2.87
CA ASP A 42 -0.08 -16.63 -2.61
C ASP A 42 1.42 -16.86 -2.48
N ASP A 43 2.22 -15.98 -3.05
CA ASP A 43 3.68 -16.10 -2.99
C ASP A 43 4.30 -15.56 -1.70
N GLY A 44 3.47 -15.18 -0.73
CA GLY A 44 3.93 -14.66 0.55
C GLY A 44 4.11 -13.15 0.60
N THR A 45 3.94 -12.46 -0.51
CA THR A 45 4.03 -11.00 -0.55
C THR A 45 2.70 -10.37 -0.15
N VAL A 46 2.75 -9.08 0.19
CA VAL A 46 1.56 -8.25 0.36
C VAL A 46 1.54 -7.27 -0.81
N GLN A 47 0.40 -7.15 -1.45
CA GLN A 47 0.22 -6.18 -2.53
C GLN A 47 -0.65 -5.03 -2.06
N VAL A 48 -0.23 -3.82 -2.41
CA VAL A 48 -0.97 -2.60 -2.12
C VAL A 48 -1.17 -1.84 -3.43
N TYR A 49 -2.42 -1.57 -3.77
CA TYR A 49 -2.77 -0.71 -4.89
C TYR A 49 -3.26 0.60 -4.30
N ALA A 50 -2.67 1.72 -4.69
CA ALA A 50 -2.98 3.00 -4.08
C ALA A 50 -3.10 4.10 -5.11
N ILE A 51 -4.09 4.96 -4.91
CA ILE A 51 -4.37 6.11 -5.74
C ILE A 51 -4.25 7.36 -4.88
N GLY A 52 -3.44 8.30 -5.32
CA GLY A 52 -3.26 9.58 -4.63
C GLY A 52 -2.34 10.47 -5.42
N ASN A 53 -2.00 11.63 -4.87
CA ASN A 53 -0.98 12.45 -5.48
C ASN A 53 0.40 11.88 -5.16
N ARG A 54 1.42 12.39 -5.82
CA ARG A 54 2.76 11.83 -5.69
C ARG A 54 3.30 11.93 -4.28
N GLU A 55 2.98 13.01 -3.58
CA GLU A 55 3.45 13.21 -2.21
C GLU A 55 2.81 12.19 -1.25
N GLN A 56 1.50 12.00 -1.39
CA GLN A 56 0.80 10.99 -0.58
C GLN A 56 1.37 9.60 -0.81
N LEU A 57 1.63 9.25 -2.06
CA LEU A 57 2.15 7.93 -2.38
C LEU A 57 3.58 7.74 -1.91
N ALA A 58 4.39 8.79 -1.93
CA ALA A 58 5.76 8.73 -1.38
C ALA A 58 5.72 8.48 0.12
N GLU A 59 4.82 9.15 0.83
CA GLU A 59 4.67 8.91 2.26
C GLU A 59 4.17 7.51 2.55
N LEU A 60 3.22 7.02 1.76
CA LEU A 60 2.73 5.66 1.92
C LEU A 60 3.87 4.65 1.71
N ALA A 61 4.68 4.85 0.66
CA ALA A 61 5.81 3.96 0.41
C ALA A 61 6.76 3.89 1.60
N GLY A 62 7.06 5.03 2.21
CA GLY A 62 7.90 5.08 3.40
C GLY A 62 7.32 4.29 4.56
N MET A 63 6.00 4.39 4.75
CA MET A 63 5.32 3.65 5.81
C MET A 63 5.32 2.15 5.52
N LEU A 64 5.12 1.76 4.25
CA LEU A 64 5.16 0.35 3.87
C LEU A 64 6.55 -0.26 4.07
N TRP A 65 7.60 0.51 3.78
CA TRP A 65 8.97 0.05 4.03
C TRP A 65 9.21 -0.22 5.51
N LYS A 66 8.66 0.61 6.37
CA LYS A 66 8.79 0.43 7.81
C LYS A 66 7.98 -0.77 8.28
N GLY A 67 6.74 -0.87 7.85
CA GLY A 67 5.83 -1.93 8.24
C GLY A 67 5.42 -1.88 9.68
N PRO A 68 4.53 -2.78 10.10
CA PRO A 68 4.14 -2.88 11.50
C PRO A 68 5.22 -3.55 12.34
N ARG A 69 5.05 -3.51 13.64
CA ARG A 69 6.06 -3.91 14.62
C ARG A 69 6.66 -5.30 14.38
N TRP A 70 5.83 -6.27 14.01
CA TRP A 70 6.28 -7.65 13.90
C TRP A 70 6.66 -8.06 12.48
N ALA A 71 6.60 -7.12 11.54
CA ALA A 71 6.97 -7.40 10.16
C ALA A 71 8.47 -7.20 9.97
N GLU A 72 9.00 -7.93 8.99
CA GLU A 72 10.35 -7.68 8.50
C GLU A 72 10.23 -7.44 7.00
N VAL A 73 10.34 -6.19 6.60
CA VAL A 73 10.23 -5.80 5.20
C VAL A 73 11.62 -5.87 4.57
N ARG A 74 11.75 -6.70 3.55
CA ARG A 74 13.03 -6.89 2.84
C ARG A 74 13.06 -6.15 1.53
N GLY A 75 11.90 -5.79 1.01
CA GLY A 75 11.84 -5.04 -0.23
C GLY A 75 10.44 -4.55 -0.50
N VAL A 76 10.36 -3.42 -1.20
CA VAL A 76 9.10 -2.88 -1.69
C VAL A 76 9.34 -2.56 -3.16
N ASP A 77 8.68 -3.31 -4.04
CA ASP A 77 8.76 -3.07 -5.47
C ASP A 77 7.58 -2.21 -5.88
N GLU A 78 7.88 -1.09 -6.48
CA GLU A 78 6.86 -0.11 -6.87
C GLU A 78 6.77 -0.06 -8.39
N SER A 79 5.54 -0.05 -8.89
CA SER A 79 5.30 0.06 -10.33
C SER A 79 4.10 0.96 -10.58
N GLU A 80 4.05 1.54 -11.78
CA GLU A 80 2.89 2.31 -12.20
C GLU A 80 1.73 1.37 -12.45
N ALA A 81 0.52 1.87 -12.22
CA ALA A 81 -0.69 1.10 -12.43
C ALA A 81 -1.76 1.99 -13.03
N ALA A 82 -2.73 1.36 -13.68
CA ALA A 82 -3.86 2.10 -14.26
C ALA A 82 -4.75 2.64 -13.14
N LEU A 83 -5.29 3.83 -13.36
CA LEU A 83 -6.24 4.43 -12.44
C LEU A 83 -7.56 3.68 -12.51
N GLU A 84 -8.04 3.23 -11.35
CA GLU A 84 -9.36 2.65 -11.21
C GLU A 84 -10.25 3.62 -10.44
N ARG A 85 -11.55 3.46 -10.56
CA ARG A 85 -12.49 4.28 -9.79
C ARG A 85 -12.75 3.58 -8.45
N LEU A 86 -12.06 4.03 -7.43
CA LEU A 86 -12.20 3.49 -6.09
C LEU A 86 -12.40 4.63 -5.12
N SER A 87 -13.28 4.43 -4.13
CA SER A 87 -13.40 5.35 -3.02
C SER A 87 -13.01 4.60 -1.75
N GLY A 88 -12.17 5.24 -0.94
CA GLY A 88 -11.69 4.66 0.30
C GLY A 88 -10.65 3.57 0.05
N PHE A 89 -10.21 2.98 1.15
CA PHE A 89 -9.18 1.95 1.11
C PHE A 89 -9.69 0.71 1.85
N SER A 90 -9.54 -0.44 1.22
CA SER A 90 -10.11 -1.68 1.75
C SER A 90 -9.08 -2.81 1.81
N VAL A 91 -9.35 -3.75 2.70
CA VAL A 91 -8.58 -5.00 2.79
C VAL A 91 -9.29 -6.05 1.95
N ARG A 92 -8.55 -6.70 1.07
CA ARG A 92 -9.08 -7.77 0.22
C ARG A 92 -8.51 -9.12 0.64
N GLN A 93 -9.29 -10.14 0.39
CA GLN A 93 -8.86 -11.51 0.67
C GLN A 93 -7.95 -12.06 -0.41
#